data_ab1ae42c1695979c6f90d88c7d0fc3e8
#
_entry.id   ab1ae42c1695979c6f90d88c7d0fc3e8
#
_cell.length_a   1.000
_cell.length_b   1.000
_cell.length_c   1.000
_cell.angle_alpha   90.00
_cell.angle_beta   90.00
_cell.angle_gamma   90.00
#
_symmetry.space_group_name_H-M   'P 1'
#
loop_
_entity.id
_entity.type
_entity.pdbx_description
1 polymer ?
#
loop_
_entity_poly.entity_id
_entity_poly.type
_entity_poly.pdbx_seq_one_letter_code
_entity_poly.pdbx_strand_id
1 'polypeptide(L)'
;MSVSLSKGGNVSLSKTAPTMKNVLIGLGWDARSTDGQDFDLDASAFLLAANGKVRGDADFIFYNNLVSADGSVTHTGDNRTGEGDGDDESLKIKLDAVPSDVDKVIFVVTIHDAQARRQSFGQVSGAFIRLVNDDNQTEVARYDLTEDASTETAMLFGELYRHNTEWKFRAVGQGYAGGLASVCAQYGINAS
;
A
#
# COMPACT_ATOMS: atom_id res chain seq x y z
N MET A 1 8.22 4.86 -19.24
CA MET A 1 9.44 4.39 -18.55
C MET A 1 9.17 4.40 -17.07
N SER A 2 9.26 3.25 -16.41
CA SER A 2 9.02 3.12 -14.96
C SER A 2 10.20 3.69 -14.16
N VAL A 3 9.90 4.34 -13.03
CA VAL A 3 10.92 4.88 -12.13
C VAL A 3 11.12 3.90 -10.97
N SER A 4 12.33 3.37 -10.82
CA SER A 4 12.68 2.62 -9.63
C SER A 4 12.92 3.57 -8.47
N LEU A 5 12.10 3.43 -7.43
CA LEU A 5 12.22 4.26 -6.24
C LEU A 5 13.04 3.54 -5.17
N SER A 6 13.85 4.28 -4.45
CA SER A 6 14.46 3.86 -3.20
C SER A 6 13.72 4.54 -2.04
N LYS A 7 13.98 4.06 -0.83
CA LYS A 7 13.38 4.62 0.39
C LYS A 7 13.54 6.14 0.44
N GLY A 8 12.43 6.85 0.62
CA GLY A 8 12.37 8.31 0.62
C GLY A 8 12.26 8.97 -0.76
N GLY A 9 12.43 8.21 -1.84
CA GLY A 9 12.28 8.71 -3.20
C GLY A 9 10.85 9.06 -3.54
N ASN A 10 10.65 10.06 -4.40
CA ASN A 10 9.31 10.45 -4.84
C ASN A 10 9.24 10.73 -6.34
N VAL A 11 8.02 10.67 -6.87
CA VAL A 11 7.71 10.99 -8.26
C VAL A 11 6.45 11.86 -8.32
N SER A 12 6.47 12.88 -9.18
CA SER A 12 5.28 13.69 -9.44
C SER A 12 4.43 12.99 -10.49
N LEU A 13 3.24 12.54 -10.12
CA LEU A 13 2.30 11.91 -11.05
C LEU A 13 1.74 12.92 -12.03
N SER A 14 1.49 14.15 -11.59
CA SER A 14 0.99 15.22 -12.42
C SER A 14 1.97 15.61 -13.53
N LYS A 15 3.28 15.43 -13.30
CA LYS A 15 4.32 15.70 -14.33
C LYS A 15 4.61 14.48 -15.20
N THR A 16 4.67 13.30 -14.59
CA THR A 16 5.05 12.05 -15.28
C THR A 16 3.90 11.48 -16.09
N ALA A 17 2.67 11.60 -15.59
CA ALA A 17 1.46 11.09 -16.22
C ALA A 17 0.32 12.12 -16.06
N PRO A 18 0.38 13.27 -16.75
CA PRO A 18 -0.52 14.40 -16.49
C PRO A 18 -1.99 14.13 -16.80
N THR A 19 -2.30 13.13 -17.60
CA THR A 19 -3.67 12.74 -17.93
C THR A 19 -4.22 11.62 -17.06
N MET A 20 -3.39 11.06 -16.14
CA MET A 20 -3.79 9.94 -15.30
C MET A 20 -4.87 10.36 -14.31
N LYS A 21 -5.97 9.62 -14.31
CA LYS A 21 -7.08 9.79 -13.37
C LYS A 21 -7.22 8.62 -12.41
N ASN A 22 -6.86 7.43 -12.89
CA ASN A 22 -6.96 6.20 -12.12
C ASN A 22 -5.57 5.62 -11.87
N VAL A 23 -5.29 5.37 -10.60
CA VAL A 23 -4.03 4.78 -10.13
C VAL A 23 -4.33 3.37 -9.62
N LEU A 24 -3.47 2.43 -10.00
CA LEU A 24 -3.46 1.10 -9.40
C LEU A 24 -2.16 0.98 -8.58
N ILE A 25 -2.31 0.62 -7.32
CA ILE A 25 -1.20 0.25 -6.44
C ILE A 25 -1.20 -1.27 -6.36
N GLY A 26 -0.21 -1.91 -6.95
CA GLY A 26 -0.05 -3.35 -6.95
C GLY A 26 0.97 -3.81 -5.94
N LEU A 27 0.66 -4.88 -5.23
CA LEU A 27 1.54 -5.59 -4.32
C LEU A 27 1.77 -7.00 -4.87
N GLY A 28 3.03 -7.40 -4.96
CA GLY A 28 3.38 -8.77 -5.31
C GLY A 28 4.46 -9.30 -4.38
N TRP A 29 4.50 -10.62 -4.22
CA TRP A 29 5.54 -11.33 -3.48
C TRP A 29 5.71 -12.74 -4.03
N ASP A 30 6.84 -13.36 -3.74
CA ASP A 30 7.07 -14.75 -4.14
C ASP A 30 6.37 -15.70 -3.18
N ALA A 31 5.67 -16.68 -3.72
CA ALA A 31 5.11 -17.78 -2.95
C ALA A 31 6.23 -18.51 -2.18
N ARG A 32 5.90 -19.00 -0.99
CA ARG A 32 6.88 -19.69 -0.15
C ARG A 32 7.37 -20.98 -0.80
N SER A 33 8.68 -21.09 -0.96
CA SER A 33 9.33 -22.27 -1.56
C SER A 33 9.88 -23.25 -0.53
N THR A 34 9.81 -22.91 0.78
CA THR A 34 10.32 -23.73 1.90
C THR A 34 9.18 -24.29 2.73
N ASP A 35 9.48 -25.27 3.59
CA ASP A 35 8.50 -25.81 4.52
C ASP A 35 7.96 -24.75 5.46
N GLY A 36 6.65 -24.79 5.73
CA GLY A 36 5.95 -23.90 6.65
C GLY A 36 4.68 -23.33 6.02
N GLN A 37 4.01 -22.45 6.77
CA GLN A 37 2.81 -21.77 6.27
C GLN A 37 3.17 -20.70 5.24
N ASP A 38 2.31 -20.53 4.26
CA ASP A 38 2.46 -19.49 3.23
C ASP A 38 2.51 -18.10 3.87
N PHE A 39 3.18 -17.18 3.17
CA PHE A 39 3.12 -15.77 3.51
C PHE A 39 1.83 -15.19 2.96
N ASP A 40 0.99 -14.69 3.85
CA ASP A 40 -0.28 -14.06 3.54
C ASP A 40 -0.09 -12.55 3.79
N LEU A 41 0.25 -11.83 2.73
CA LEU A 41 0.48 -10.40 2.78
C LEU A 41 -0.80 -9.67 2.40
N ASP A 42 -1.25 -8.78 3.28
CA ASP A 42 -2.44 -7.96 3.09
C ASP A 42 -2.05 -6.52 2.77
N ALA A 43 -2.58 -5.99 1.67
CA ALA A 43 -2.49 -4.58 1.35
C ALA A 43 -3.67 -3.82 1.97
N SER A 44 -3.40 -2.65 2.49
CA SER A 44 -4.41 -1.74 3.04
C SER A 44 -4.09 -0.29 2.73
N ALA A 45 -5.12 0.56 2.77
CA ALA A 45 -4.98 1.99 2.57
C ALA A 45 -5.67 2.76 3.69
N PHE A 46 -5.09 3.89 4.04
CA PHE A 46 -5.66 4.85 4.99
C PHE A 46 -5.77 6.19 4.30
N LEU A 47 -6.98 6.77 4.30
CA LEU A 47 -7.21 8.12 3.82
C LEU A 47 -7.00 9.09 5.00
N LEU A 48 -6.00 9.95 4.89
CA LEU A 48 -5.60 10.84 5.99
C LEU A 48 -5.96 12.29 5.68
N ALA A 49 -6.54 12.96 6.67
CA ALA A 49 -6.76 14.39 6.63
C ALA A 49 -5.44 15.17 6.91
N ALA A 50 -5.49 16.49 6.85
CA ALA A 50 -4.32 17.35 7.06
C ALA A 50 -3.65 17.18 8.43
N ASN A 51 -4.40 16.71 9.45
CA ASN A 51 -3.84 16.38 10.76
C ASN A 51 -3.06 15.06 10.81
N GLY A 52 -2.95 14.35 9.69
CA GLY A 52 -2.25 13.08 9.59
C GLY A 52 -3.01 11.88 10.13
N LYS A 53 -4.33 12.02 10.35
CA LYS A 53 -5.18 10.94 10.87
C LYS A 53 -6.38 10.72 9.96
N VAL A 54 -6.99 9.53 10.07
CA VAL A 54 -8.25 9.23 9.38
C VAL A 54 -9.38 10.15 9.89
N ARG A 55 -10.36 10.39 9.05
CA ARG A 55 -11.58 11.15 9.42
C ARG A 55 -12.55 10.28 10.21
N GLY A 56 -12.46 8.97 10.03
CA GLY A 56 -13.27 7.95 10.69
C GLY A 56 -12.87 6.55 10.24
N ASP A 57 -13.48 5.53 10.81
CA ASP A 57 -13.13 4.12 10.55
C ASP A 57 -13.34 3.71 9.09
N ALA A 58 -14.26 4.36 8.38
CA ALA A 58 -14.51 4.12 6.95
C ALA A 58 -13.33 4.53 6.04
N ASP A 59 -12.37 5.28 6.54
CA ASP A 59 -11.16 5.69 5.83
C ASP A 59 -10.06 4.61 5.86
N PHE A 60 -10.30 3.48 6.51
CA PHE A 60 -9.41 2.33 6.51
C PHE A 60 -9.95 1.28 5.52
N ILE A 61 -9.22 1.08 4.42
CA ILE A 61 -9.60 0.17 3.32
C ILE A 61 -8.72 -1.08 3.39
N PHE A 62 -9.34 -2.23 3.55
CA PHE A 62 -8.68 -3.53 3.70
C PHE A 62 -9.65 -4.65 3.31
N TYR A 63 -9.30 -5.93 3.49
CA TYR A 63 -10.11 -7.07 3.06
C TYR A 63 -11.53 -7.11 3.64
N ASN A 64 -11.79 -6.50 4.80
CA ASN A 64 -13.14 -6.41 5.40
C ASN A 64 -13.88 -5.10 5.09
N ASN A 65 -13.24 -4.15 4.43
CA ASN A 65 -13.84 -2.90 4.00
C ASN A 65 -13.23 -2.51 2.64
N LEU A 66 -13.80 -3.05 1.58
CA LEU A 66 -13.18 -3.03 0.24
C LEU A 66 -13.27 -1.69 -0.49
N VAL A 67 -14.20 -0.81 -0.08
CA VAL A 67 -14.44 0.45 -0.81
C VAL A 67 -14.62 1.59 0.18
N SER A 68 -13.93 2.72 -0.05
CA SER A 68 -14.14 3.93 0.73
C SER A 68 -15.56 4.49 0.54
N ALA A 69 -16.06 5.25 1.53
CA ALA A 69 -17.41 5.80 1.51
C ALA A 69 -17.67 6.72 0.30
N ASP A 70 -16.62 7.43 -0.16
CA ASP A 70 -16.66 8.29 -1.35
C ASP A 70 -16.40 7.54 -2.67
N GLY A 71 -16.05 6.26 -2.61
CA GLY A 71 -15.75 5.44 -3.78
C GLY A 71 -14.37 5.71 -4.42
N SER A 72 -13.54 6.53 -3.80
CA SER A 72 -12.23 6.90 -4.38
C SER A 72 -11.17 5.80 -4.28
N VAL A 73 -11.24 4.98 -3.23
CA VAL A 73 -10.28 3.89 -2.98
C VAL A 73 -11.01 2.56 -2.92
N THR A 74 -10.53 1.58 -3.69
CA THR A 74 -11.10 0.23 -3.77
C THR A 74 -10.00 -0.82 -3.64
N HIS A 75 -10.20 -1.77 -2.73
CA HIS A 75 -9.39 -2.99 -2.65
C HIS A 75 -9.96 -4.03 -3.60
N THR A 76 -9.13 -4.65 -4.45
CA THR A 76 -9.61 -5.52 -5.52
C THR A 76 -9.83 -6.98 -5.13
N GLY A 77 -9.39 -7.37 -3.94
CA GLY A 77 -9.53 -8.74 -3.43
C GLY A 77 -8.26 -9.24 -2.74
N ASP A 78 -8.36 -10.40 -2.16
CA ASP A 78 -7.38 -11.00 -1.26
C ASP A 78 -6.67 -12.20 -1.94
N ASN A 79 -5.33 -12.21 -1.96
CA ASN A 79 -4.50 -13.35 -2.36
C ASN A 79 -3.70 -13.80 -1.13
N ARG A 80 -3.92 -15.03 -0.70
CA ARG A 80 -3.40 -15.56 0.57
C ARG A 80 -2.06 -16.28 0.47
N THR A 81 -1.56 -16.51 -0.73
CA THR A 81 -0.40 -17.38 -0.96
C THR A 81 0.73 -16.73 -1.73
N GLY A 82 0.44 -15.68 -2.49
CA GLY A 82 1.37 -15.09 -3.43
C GLY A 82 1.55 -15.93 -4.71
N GLU A 83 0.62 -16.82 -4.99
CA GLU A 83 0.64 -17.61 -6.22
C GLU A 83 0.03 -16.84 -7.38
N GLY A 84 0.72 -16.80 -8.49
CA GLY A 84 0.28 -16.14 -9.70
C GLY A 84 1.38 -15.27 -10.31
N ASP A 85 1.09 -14.72 -11.47
CA ASP A 85 1.98 -13.80 -12.17
C ASP A 85 1.50 -12.35 -11.97
N GLY A 86 2.42 -11.46 -11.60
CA GLY A 86 2.15 -10.04 -11.48
C GLY A 86 1.78 -9.61 -10.06
N ASP A 87 0.72 -8.80 -9.95
CA ASP A 87 0.26 -8.31 -8.66
C ASP A 87 -0.66 -9.35 -7.98
N ASP A 88 -0.34 -9.68 -6.74
CA ASP A 88 -1.15 -10.59 -5.92
C ASP A 88 -2.33 -9.88 -5.28
N GLU A 89 -2.12 -8.65 -4.86
CA GLU A 89 -3.17 -7.75 -4.37
C GLU A 89 -3.04 -6.37 -4.98
N SER A 90 -4.14 -5.66 -5.10
CA SER A 90 -4.11 -4.30 -5.59
C SER A 90 -5.18 -3.40 -4.99
N LEU A 91 -4.87 -2.12 -5.00
CA LEU A 91 -5.75 -1.02 -4.58
C LEU A 91 -5.91 -0.08 -5.76
N LYS A 92 -7.14 0.33 -6.05
CA LYS A 92 -7.44 1.30 -7.11
C LYS A 92 -7.84 2.63 -6.49
N ILE A 93 -7.26 3.71 -6.99
CA ILE A 93 -7.54 5.06 -6.51
C ILE A 93 -8.00 5.92 -7.69
N LYS A 94 -9.18 6.52 -7.55
CA LYS A 94 -9.70 7.54 -8.49
C LYS A 94 -9.28 8.91 -7.96
N LEU A 95 -8.25 9.51 -8.56
CA LEU A 95 -7.67 10.76 -8.09
C LEU A 95 -8.70 11.90 -8.00
N ASP A 96 -9.57 11.99 -8.99
CA ASP A 96 -10.60 13.03 -9.05
C ASP A 96 -11.72 12.84 -8.02
N ALA A 97 -11.86 11.64 -7.46
CA ALA A 97 -12.90 11.31 -6.48
C ALA A 97 -12.38 11.41 -5.03
N VAL A 98 -11.08 11.54 -4.82
CA VAL A 98 -10.52 11.71 -3.47
C VAL A 98 -11.03 13.03 -2.88
N PRO A 99 -11.71 13.01 -1.71
CA PRO A 99 -12.25 14.22 -1.11
C PRO A 99 -11.20 15.28 -0.86
N SER A 100 -11.58 16.55 -0.94
CA SER A 100 -10.65 17.68 -0.76
C SER A 100 -10.08 17.80 0.66
N ASP A 101 -10.75 17.22 1.65
CA ASP A 101 -10.28 17.15 3.04
C ASP A 101 -9.33 15.97 3.30
N VAL A 102 -9.12 15.10 2.31
CA VAL A 102 -8.08 14.06 2.33
C VAL A 102 -6.79 14.62 1.74
N ASP A 103 -5.76 14.67 2.55
CA ASP A 103 -4.46 15.23 2.20
C ASP A 103 -3.55 14.17 1.57
N LYS A 104 -3.65 12.93 2.04
CA LYS A 104 -2.87 11.80 1.53
C LYS A 104 -3.59 10.48 1.72
N VAL A 105 -3.21 9.51 0.90
CA VAL A 105 -3.57 8.10 1.03
C VAL A 105 -2.29 7.33 1.26
N ILE A 106 -2.17 6.65 2.40
CA ILE A 106 -1.01 5.81 2.70
C ILE A 106 -1.33 4.35 2.41
N PHE A 107 -0.32 3.61 2.01
CA PHE A 107 -0.40 2.19 1.67
C PHE A 107 0.44 1.39 2.63
N VAL A 108 -0.19 0.41 3.28
CA VAL A 108 0.42 -0.44 4.30
C VAL A 108 0.32 -1.88 3.86
N VAL A 109 1.38 -2.64 4.10
CA VAL A 109 1.37 -4.08 3.92
C VAL A 109 1.62 -4.75 5.26
N THR A 110 0.86 -5.78 5.54
CA THR A 110 0.97 -6.56 6.78
C THR A 110 1.06 -8.04 6.45
N ILE A 111 1.73 -8.80 7.30
CA ILE A 111 1.73 -10.25 7.23
C ILE A 111 0.63 -10.73 8.17
N HIS A 112 -0.35 -11.44 7.62
CA HIS A 112 -1.47 -11.97 8.38
C HIS A 112 -1.00 -13.02 9.39
N ASP A 113 -1.47 -12.89 10.64
CA ASP A 113 -1.10 -13.79 11.74
C ASP A 113 0.41 -13.98 11.94
N ALA A 114 1.20 -12.94 11.67
CA ALA A 114 2.66 -13.00 11.67
C ALA A 114 3.25 -13.58 12.96
N GLN A 115 2.72 -13.21 14.13
CA GLN A 115 3.19 -13.72 15.42
C GLN A 115 2.93 -15.21 15.59
N ALA A 116 1.70 -15.65 15.30
CA ALA A 116 1.31 -17.05 15.40
C ALA A 116 2.09 -17.93 14.42
N ARG A 117 2.35 -17.40 13.23
CA ARG A 117 3.10 -18.07 12.17
C ARG A 117 4.60 -17.88 12.28
N ARG A 118 5.08 -17.04 13.20
CA ARG A 118 6.50 -16.67 13.37
C ARG A 118 7.13 -16.16 12.07
N GLN A 119 6.42 -15.26 11.40
CA GLN A 119 6.81 -14.69 10.12
C GLN A 119 7.17 -13.21 10.25
N SER A 120 8.09 -12.76 9.40
CA SER A 120 8.46 -11.35 9.27
C SER A 120 8.86 -11.06 7.82
N PHE A 121 8.94 -9.79 7.44
CA PHE A 121 9.35 -9.39 6.09
C PHE A 121 10.74 -9.88 5.70
N GLY A 122 11.63 -10.10 6.65
CA GLY A 122 12.95 -10.68 6.38
C GLY A 122 12.92 -12.09 5.80
N GLN A 123 11.79 -12.79 5.91
CA GLN A 123 11.59 -14.14 5.36
C GLN A 123 10.88 -14.13 4.00
N VAL A 124 10.26 -13.01 3.62
CA VAL A 124 9.53 -12.86 2.37
C VAL A 124 10.50 -12.52 1.24
N SER A 125 10.38 -13.22 0.11
CA SER A 125 11.18 -12.96 -1.07
C SER A 125 10.37 -12.24 -2.14
N GLY A 126 11.04 -11.40 -2.92
CA GLY A 126 10.48 -10.77 -4.11
C GLY A 126 9.33 -9.80 -3.86
N ALA A 127 9.16 -9.33 -2.62
CA ALA A 127 8.08 -8.40 -2.30
C ALA A 127 8.33 -7.02 -2.93
N PHE A 128 7.32 -6.51 -3.62
CA PHE A 128 7.37 -5.19 -4.25
C PHE A 128 6.02 -4.49 -4.20
N ILE A 129 6.05 -3.18 -4.30
CA ILE A 129 4.90 -2.36 -4.62
C ILE A 129 5.17 -1.62 -5.92
N ARG A 130 4.16 -1.49 -6.76
CA ARG A 130 4.25 -0.70 -7.98
C ARG A 130 3.04 0.21 -8.14
N LEU A 131 3.27 1.35 -8.75
CA LEU A 131 2.22 2.30 -9.13
C LEU A 131 2.03 2.23 -10.63
N VAL A 132 0.81 1.93 -11.03
CA VAL A 132 0.42 1.79 -12.43
C VAL A 132 -0.60 2.87 -12.78
N ASN A 133 -0.43 3.47 -13.94
CA ASN A 133 -1.49 4.26 -14.55
C ASN A 133 -2.57 3.31 -15.08
N ASP A 134 -3.68 3.19 -14.35
CA ASP A 134 -4.74 2.23 -14.66
C ASP A 134 -5.51 2.60 -15.95
N ASP A 135 -5.40 3.85 -16.39
CA ASP A 135 -6.05 4.31 -17.64
C ASP A 135 -5.40 3.70 -18.90
N ASN A 136 -4.11 3.40 -18.86
CA ASN A 136 -3.36 2.86 -20.00
C ASN A 136 -2.46 1.66 -19.64
N GLN A 137 -2.54 1.15 -18.42
CA GLN A 137 -1.78 0.00 -17.91
C GLN A 137 -0.25 0.18 -17.96
N THR A 138 0.22 1.42 -17.86
CA THR A 138 1.66 1.72 -17.84
C THR A 138 2.17 1.81 -16.41
N GLU A 139 3.20 1.05 -16.07
CA GLU A 139 3.89 1.18 -14.79
C GLU A 139 4.62 2.52 -14.72
N VAL A 140 4.34 3.30 -13.69
CA VAL A 140 4.93 4.63 -13.47
C VAL A 140 6.09 4.56 -12.48
N ALA A 141 5.94 3.79 -11.42
CA ALA A 141 6.96 3.65 -10.38
C ALA A 141 6.94 2.26 -9.73
N ARG A 142 8.08 1.84 -9.21
CA ARG A 142 8.23 0.57 -8.49
C ARG A 142 9.17 0.76 -7.31
N TYR A 143 8.85 0.08 -6.22
CA TYR A 143 9.67 0.02 -5.01
C TYR A 143 9.74 -1.42 -4.51
N ASP A 144 10.95 -1.95 -4.45
CA ASP A 144 11.23 -3.30 -3.93
C ASP A 144 11.49 -3.24 -2.42
N LEU A 145 10.85 -4.13 -1.68
CA LEU A 145 10.75 -4.03 -0.21
C LEU A 145 11.74 -4.84 0.58
N THR A 146 12.19 -5.93 -0.01
CA THR A 146 12.93 -6.98 0.68
C THR A 146 14.27 -6.54 1.26
N GLU A 147 14.74 -5.35 0.89
CA GLU A 147 16.02 -4.83 1.36
C GLU A 147 15.91 -4.00 2.65
N ASP A 148 14.70 -3.51 2.98
CA ASP A 148 14.52 -2.48 4.01
C ASP A 148 13.88 -2.97 5.31
N ALA A 149 13.40 -4.22 5.37
CA ALA A 149 12.70 -4.75 6.55
C ALA A 149 13.19 -6.16 6.88
N SER A 150 13.43 -6.44 8.15
CA SER A 150 13.90 -7.76 8.59
C SER A 150 13.04 -8.40 9.67
N THR A 151 12.67 -7.65 10.70
CA THR A 151 11.90 -8.18 11.85
C THR A 151 10.47 -7.65 11.91
N GLU A 152 10.15 -6.67 11.10
CA GLU A 152 8.86 -6.03 11.07
C GLU A 152 7.80 -6.95 10.45
N THR A 153 6.56 -6.77 10.88
CA THR A 153 5.39 -7.52 10.42
C THR A 153 4.35 -6.64 9.74
N ALA A 154 4.52 -5.34 9.81
CA ALA A 154 3.79 -4.35 9.03
C ALA A 154 4.76 -3.32 8.48
N MET A 155 4.46 -2.80 7.31
CA MET A 155 5.26 -1.76 6.67
C MET A 155 4.38 -0.74 5.99
N LEU A 156 4.61 0.55 6.30
CA LEU A 156 4.10 1.64 5.50
C LEU A 156 5.00 1.76 4.27
N PHE A 157 4.46 1.36 3.12
CA PHE A 157 5.19 1.29 1.87
C PHE A 157 5.46 2.60 1.24
N GLY A 158 4.36 3.31 1.07
CA GLY A 158 4.37 4.56 0.34
C GLY A 158 3.13 5.37 0.60
N GLU A 159 3.15 6.56 0.09
CA GLU A 159 2.05 7.50 0.21
C GLU A 159 1.80 8.23 -1.11
N LEU A 160 0.52 8.39 -1.41
CA LEU A 160 0.02 9.25 -2.46
C LEU A 160 -0.44 10.54 -1.79
N TYR A 161 0.16 11.67 -2.12
CA TYR A 161 -0.09 12.92 -1.40
C TYR A 161 -0.26 14.12 -2.31
N ARG A 162 -1.00 15.11 -1.82
CA ARG A 162 -1.16 16.39 -2.50
C ARG A 162 0.00 17.32 -2.13
N HIS A 163 0.58 17.94 -3.16
CA HIS A 163 1.57 19.00 -2.98
C HIS A 163 1.17 20.16 -3.89
N ASN A 164 0.62 21.21 -3.33
CA ASN A 164 -0.05 22.27 -4.06
C ASN A 164 -1.21 21.70 -4.88
N THR A 165 -1.16 21.80 -6.20
CA THR A 165 -2.18 21.23 -7.11
C THR A 165 -1.77 19.88 -7.71
N GLU A 166 -0.62 19.34 -7.32
CA GLU A 166 -0.06 18.11 -7.85
C GLU A 166 -0.32 16.91 -6.94
N TRP A 167 -0.51 15.75 -7.57
CA TRP A 167 -0.41 14.46 -6.89
C TRP A 167 1.02 13.93 -7.01
N LYS A 168 1.58 13.49 -5.92
CA LYS A 168 2.89 12.87 -5.85
C LYS A 168 2.81 11.52 -5.12
N PHE A 169 3.73 10.63 -5.47
CA PHE A 169 3.92 9.36 -4.76
C PHE A 169 5.32 9.32 -4.16
N ARG A 170 5.41 8.90 -2.90
CA ARG A 170 6.68 8.73 -2.18
C ARG A 170 6.79 7.31 -1.65
N ALA A 171 7.96 6.67 -1.86
CA ALA A 171 8.34 5.43 -1.21
C ALA A 171 8.80 5.74 0.23
N VAL A 172 8.11 5.20 1.22
CA VAL A 172 8.40 5.49 2.64
C VAL A 172 9.26 4.40 3.26
N GLY A 173 8.83 3.15 3.20
CA GLY A 173 9.59 2.01 3.72
C GLY A 173 9.73 1.97 5.23
N GLN A 174 8.73 2.44 5.97
CA GLN A 174 8.75 2.45 7.43
C GLN A 174 8.14 1.18 7.99
N GLY A 175 8.92 0.39 8.73
CA GLY A 175 8.47 -0.84 9.38
C GLY A 175 7.87 -0.64 10.76
N TYR A 176 6.97 -1.57 11.14
CA TYR A 176 6.30 -1.61 12.45
C TYR A 176 6.36 -3.03 13.01
N ALA A 177 7.07 -3.20 14.11
CA ALA A 177 7.18 -4.50 14.80
C ALA A 177 5.86 -4.91 15.48
N GLY A 178 5.02 -3.95 15.86
CA GLY A 178 3.69 -4.19 16.46
C GLY A 178 2.59 -4.53 15.47
N GLY A 179 2.92 -4.71 14.19
CA GLY A 179 1.99 -5.11 13.14
C GLY A 179 0.92 -4.05 12.82
N LEU A 180 -0.17 -4.51 12.23
CA LEU A 180 -1.28 -3.64 11.80
C LEU A 180 -1.88 -2.82 12.95
N ALA A 181 -1.96 -3.38 14.14
CA ALA A 181 -2.52 -2.68 15.30
C ALA A 181 -1.75 -1.40 15.63
N SER A 182 -0.42 -1.44 15.54
CA SER A 182 0.43 -0.25 15.75
C SER A 182 0.19 0.82 14.70
N VAL A 183 0.04 0.41 13.44
CA VAL A 183 -0.27 1.33 12.34
C VAL A 183 -1.65 1.97 12.55
N CYS A 184 -2.65 1.17 12.84
CA CYS A 184 -4.02 1.64 13.10
C CYS A 184 -4.05 2.65 14.24
N ALA A 185 -3.39 2.36 15.35
CA ALA A 185 -3.32 3.25 16.50
C ALA A 185 -2.69 4.61 16.14
N GLN A 186 -1.62 4.58 15.35
CA GLN A 186 -0.93 5.80 14.92
C GLN A 186 -1.84 6.72 14.11
N TYR A 187 -2.72 6.14 13.27
CA TYR A 187 -3.56 6.90 12.35
C TYR A 187 -5.00 7.10 12.84
N GLY A 188 -5.31 6.67 14.06
CA GLY A 188 -6.58 6.96 14.70
C GLY A 188 -7.67 5.89 14.50
N ILE A 189 -7.28 4.68 14.08
CA ILE A 189 -8.15 3.51 14.01
C ILE A 189 -7.99 2.67 15.28
N ASN A 190 -9.09 2.34 15.91
CA ASN A 190 -9.10 1.42 17.03
C ASN A 190 -9.28 -0.02 16.52
N ALA A 191 -8.16 -0.69 16.31
CA ALA A 191 -8.13 -2.11 15.92
C ALA A 191 -8.16 -2.98 17.17
N SER A 192 -9.35 -3.18 17.71
CA SER A 192 -9.53 -4.08 18.85
C SER A 192 -9.95 -5.49 18.39
#